data_850526d2c07071e1e396de5c9b71de87
#
_entry.id   850526d2c07071e1e396de5c9b71de87
#
_cell.length_a   1.000
_cell.length_b   1.000
_cell.length_c   1.000
_cell.angle_alpha   90.00
_cell.angle_beta   90.00
_cell.angle_gamma   90.00
#
_symmetry.space_group_name_H-M   'P 1'
#
loop_
_entity.id
_entity.type
_entity.pdbx_description
1 polymer ?
#
loop_
_entity_poly.entity_id
_entity_poly.type
_entity_poly.pdbx_seq_one_letter_code
_entity_poly.pdbx_strand_id
1 'polypeptide(L)'
;MIEKGVWGPVARPPIEPIIARVFQGLDVEAARAAYWRQNELLVLERVLPPAVVAAFAAEVDRVRPAIHRNYIPRHKKGGSVSFYTLAAEAPAILTLYRHPAFVEFLAGVTGQRAQPCPESDPHACALYFYTEPGDHIGFHYDTSYYQGTRYTVLVGIIERSSSRLSCQLYKDVPGRAAEDLQLRTEPGTLVLFNGDKLWHAITPLGEGEERVSLTLEYVTNPRMTPFKRFVSNMKDSIAYFGFSEVFRRRAL
;
A
#
# COMPACT_ATOMS: atom_id res chain seq x y z
N MET A 1 -48.42 2.81 19.93
CA MET A 1 -47.16 3.56 20.20
C MET A 1 -46.01 2.56 20.06
N ILE A 2 -45.25 2.66 18.97
CA ILE A 2 -44.06 1.81 18.72
C ILE A 2 -42.89 2.68 19.15
N GLU A 3 -42.20 2.26 20.23
CA GLU A 3 -40.98 2.91 20.69
C GLU A 3 -39.91 2.85 19.60
N LYS A 4 -39.51 4.02 19.13
CA LYS A 4 -38.32 4.16 18.28
C LYS A 4 -37.09 3.93 19.17
N GLY A 5 -36.53 2.70 19.10
CA GLY A 5 -35.24 2.42 19.70
C GLY A 5 -34.16 3.36 19.16
N VAL A 6 -33.60 4.18 20.04
CA VAL A 6 -32.46 5.05 19.74
C VAL A 6 -31.23 4.16 19.65
N TRP A 7 -30.89 3.75 18.43
CA TRP A 7 -29.59 3.14 18.14
C TRP A 7 -28.55 4.25 18.15
N GLY A 8 -27.87 4.45 19.24
CA GLY A 8 -26.67 5.27 19.30
C GLY A 8 -25.57 4.68 18.38
N PRO A 9 -24.61 5.49 17.92
CA PRO A 9 -23.51 4.99 17.12
C PRO A 9 -22.77 3.89 17.91
N VAL A 10 -22.78 2.65 17.39
CA VAL A 10 -22.01 1.55 17.96
C VAL A 10 -20.55 1.96 17.91
N ALA A 11 -19.94 2.19 19.09
CA ALA A 11 -18.52 2.50 19.20
C ALA A 11 -17.74 1.38 18.54
N ARG A 12 -17.06 1.67 17.41
CA ARG A 12 -16.21 0.69 16.75
C ARG A 12 -15.08 0.31 17.70
N PRO A 13 -14.79 -0.99 17.89
CA PRO A 13 -13.68 -1.39 18.76
C PRO A 13 -12.38 -0.75 18.24
N PRO A 14 -11.50 -0.29 19.15
CA PRO A 14 -10.19 0.22 18.73
C PRO A 14 -9.44 -0.86 17.94
N ILE A 15 -8.95 -0.53 16.76
CA ILE A 15 -8.28 -1.50 15.87
C ILE A 15 -6.85 -1.82 16.31
N GLU A 16 -6.24 -0.95 17.10
CA GLU A 16 -4.86 -1.10 17.57
C GLU A 16 -4.60 -2.44 18.28
N PRO A 17 -5.38 -2.87 19.29
CA PRO A 17 -5.18 -4.17 19.93
C PRO A 17 -5.43 -5.35 18.98
N ILE A 18 -6.28 -5.15 17.97
CA ILE A 18 -6.54 -6.19 16.96
C ILE A 18 -5.30 -6.36 16.08
N ILE A 19 -4.72 -5.27 15.60
CA ILE A 19 -3.50 -5.26 14.80
C ILE A 19 -2.34 -5.88 15.60
N ALA A 20 -2.15 -5.48 16.87
CA ALA A 20 -1.14 -6.07 17.74
C ALA A 20 -1.25 -7.59 17.81
N ARG A 21 -2.45 -8.09 18.10
CA ARG A 21 -2.73 -9.53 18.22
C ARG A 21 -2.46 -10.28 16.90
N VAL A 22 -2.84 -9.70 15.77
CA VAL A 22 -2.60 -10.31 14.46
C VAL A 22 -1.10 -10.51 14.24
N PHE A 23 -0.30 -9.46 14.29
CA PHE A 23 1.11 -9.56 13.93
C PHE A 23 1.98 -10.24 14.98
N GLN A 24 1.61 -10.18 16.26
CA GLN A 24 2.27 -10.96 17.32
C GLN A 24 1.93 -12.46 17.26
N GLY A 25 0.79 -12.83 16.67
CA GLY A 25 0.37 -14.22 16.52
C GLY A 25 0.87 -14.93 15.26
N LEU A 26 1.53 -14.22 14.33
CA LEU A 26 2.07 -14.82 13.13
C LEU A 26 3.39 -15.55 13.38
N ASP A 27 3.57 -16.68 12.71
CA ASP A 27 4.86 -17.39 12.65
C ASP A 27 5.83 -16.61 11.73
N VAL A 28 6.69 -15.82 12.37
CA VAL A 28 7.66 -14.95 11.67
C VAL A 28 8.69 -15.78 10.89
N GLU A 29 9.11 -16.93 11.41
CA GLU A 29 10.11 -17.78 10.75
C GLU A 29 9.53 -18.44 9.50
N ALA A 30 8.29 -18.93 9.57
CA ALA A 30 7.59 -19.45 8.39
C ALA A 30 7.36 -18.36 7.34
N ALA A 31 6.95 -17.16 7.76
CA ALA A 31 6.76 -16.01 6.88
C ALA A 31 8.08 -15.58 6.22
N ARG A 32 9.19 -15.54 6.99
CA ARG A 32 10.53 -15.24 6.49
C ARG A 32 10.98 -16.26 5.46
N ALA A 33 10.82 -17.57 5.76
CA ALA A 33 11.17 -18.63 4.82
C ALA A 33 10.37 -18.52 3.52
N ALA A 34 9.08 -18.18 3.58
CA ALA A 34 8.22 -17.95 2.41
C ALA A 34 8.70 -16.74 1.59
N TYR A 35 8.99 -15.61 2.24
CA TYR A 35 9.47 -14.37 1.64
C TYR A 35 10.75 -14.60 0.81
N TRP A 36 11.75 -15.23 1.39
CA TRP A 36 13.02 -15.47 0.70
C TRP A 36 12.90 -16.52 -0.41
N ARG A 37 12.07 -17.54 -0.23
CA ARG A 37 11.83 -18.57 -1.24
C ARG A 37 11.17 -17.99 -2.51
N GLN A 38 10.39 -16.93 -2.38
CA GLN A 38 9.70 -16.25 -3.49
C GLN A 38 10.40 -14.97 -3.94
N ASN A 39 11.74 -14.92 -3.86
CA ASN A 39 12.52 -13.76 -4.32
C ASN A 39 12.11 -12.44 -3.67
N GLU A 40 12.00 -12.44 -2.35
CA GLU A 40 11.59 -11.30 -1.54
C GLU A 40 10.14 -10.84 -1.79
N LEU A 41 9.23 -11.81 -1.95
CA LEU A 41 7.79 -11.63 -1.99
C LEU A 41 7.11 -12.50 -0.92
N LEU A 42 6.24 -11.90 -0.13
CA LEU A 42 5.35 -12.61 0.83
C LEU A 42 3.91 -12.21 0.59
N VAL A 43 3.03 -13.20 0.51
CA VAL A 43 1.58 -13.00 0.46
C VAL A 43 0.96 -13.59 1.72
N LEU A 44 0.22 -12.77 2.46
CA LEU A 44 -0.59 -13.17 3.61
C LEU A 44 -2.07 -12.94 3.26
N GLU A 45 -2.73 -14.01 2.85
CA GLU A 45 -4.12 -13.92 2.42
C GLU A 45 -5.04 -13.62 3.60
N ARG A 46 -5.86 -12.54 3.48
CA ARG A 46 -6.89 -12.15 4.46
C ARG A 46 -6.39 -12.11 5.90
N VAL A 47 -5.13 -11.72 6.10
CA VAL A 47 -4.51 -11.65 7.42
C VAL A 47 -5.14 -10.58 8.31
N LEU A 48 -5.63 -9.48 7.73
CA LEU A 48 -6.35 -8.47 8.49
C LEU A 48 -7.81 -8.88 8.69
N PRO A 49 -8.29 -8.90 9.95
CA PRO A 49 -9.67 -9.27 10.27
C PRO A 49 -10.70 -8.31 9.64
N PRO A 50 -11.94 -8.78 9.41
CA PRO A 50 -13.00 -7.96 8.80
C PRO A 50 -13.26 -6.64 9.51
N ALA A 51 -13.09 -6.56 10.83
CA ALA A 51 -13.26 -5.32 11.59
C ALA A 51 -12.23 -4.24 11.21
N VAL A 52 -10.97 -4.64 10.96
CA VAL A 52 -9.91 -3.72 10.50
C VAL A 52 -10.18 -3.28 9.06
N VAL A 53 -10.53 -4.22 8.18
CA VAL A 53 -10.89 -3.93 6.79
C VAL A 53 -12.08 -2.98 6.71
N ALA A 54 -13.11 -3.17 7.53
CA ALA A 54 -14.27 -2.29 7.58
C ALA A 54 -13.93 -0.88 8.06
N ALA A 55 -12.99 -0.76 9.03
CA ALA A 55 -12.50 0.55 9.45
C ALA A 55 -11.76 1.27 8.30
N PHE A 56 -10.90 0.56 7.57
CA PHE A 56 -10.20 1.12 6.40
C PHE A 56 -11.15 1.48 5.27
N ALA A 57 -12.16 0.65 4.98
CA ALA A 57 -13.16 0.96 3.95
C ALA A 57 -13.94 2.24 4.27
N ALA A 58 -14.30 2.46 5.53
CA ALA A 58 -14.94 3.70 5.96
C ALA A 58 -14.03 4.94 5.80
N GLU A 59 -12.71 4.77 5.94
CA GLU A 59 -11.76 5.86 5.68
C GLU A 59 -11.53 6.07 4.19
N VAL A 60 -11.51 5.00 3.39
CA VAL A 60 -11.52 5.08 1.93
C VAL A 60 -12.70 5.93 1.44
N ASP A 61 -13.90 5.68 1.94
CA ASP A 61 -15.09 6.46 1.55
C ASP A 61 -14.97 7.94 1.96
N ARG A 62 -14.39 8.22 3.12
CA ARG A 62 -14.15 9.60 3.60
C ARG A 62 -13.21 10.37 2.68
N VAL A 63 -12.12 9.74 2.22
CA VAL A 63 -11.10 10.43 1.41
C VAL A 63 -11.36 10.40 -0.10
N ARG A 64 -12.43 9.73 -0.57
CA ARG A 64 -12.81 9.70 -2.00
C ARG A 64 -12.88 11.09 -2.66
N PRO A 65 -13.40 12.15 -2.01
CA PRO A 65 -13.42 13.48 -2.62
C PRO A 65 -12.04 14.07 -2.91
N ALA A 66 -10.98 13.55 -2.26
CA ALA A 66 -9.60 13.99 -2.44
C ALA A 66 -8.83 13.16 -3.49
N ILE A 67 -9.48 12.27 -4.22
CA ILE A 67 -8.84 11.48 -5.26
C ILE A 67 -8.27 12.40 -6.35
N HIS A 68 -6.96 12.32 -6.54
CA HIS A 68 -6.31 12.89 -7.70
C HIS A 68 -6.20 11.82 -8.80
N ARG A 69 -6.87 12.03 -9.93
CA ARG A 69 -6.78 11.13 -11.09
C ARG A 69 -5.75 11.63 -12.07
N ASN A 70 -4.99 10.70 -12.62
CA ASN A 70 -4.08 11.00 -13.70
C ASN A 70 -4.00 9.87 -14.74
N TYR A 71 -3.46 10.26 -15.89
CA TYR A 71 -3.25 9.35 -17.02
C TYR A 71 -1.87 9.61 -17.63
N ILE A 72 -1.04 8.58 -17.65
CA ILE A 72 0.21 8.56 -18.37
C ILE A 72 0.11 7.46 -19.42
N PRO A 73 0.10 7.79 -20.72
CA PRO A 73 -0.07 6.81 -21.79
C PRO A 73 0.86 5.60 -21.63
N ARG A 74 0.30 4.39 -21.72
CA ARG A 74 1.01 3.09 -21.59
C ARG A 74 1.63 2.80 -20.21
N HIS A 75 1.52 3.72 -19.25
CA HIS A 75 2.12 3.53 -17.94
C HIS A 75 1.09 3.47 -16.82
N LYS A 76 0.19 4.45 -16.73
CA LYS A 76 -0.78 4.51 -15.62
C LYS A 76 -2.06 5.22 -16.04
N LYS A 77 -3.18 4.65 -15.63
CA LYS A 77 -4.50 5.31 -15.53
C LYS A 77 -5.07 4.97 -14.15
N GLY A 78 -5.56 5.95 -13.39
CA GLY A 78 -6.17 5.70 -12.09
C GLY A 78 -6.15 6.89 -11.17
N GLY A 79 -6.69 6.70 -9.97
CA GLY A 79 -6.73 7.69 -8.91
C GLY A 79 -5.76 7.38 -7.77
N SER A 80 -5.33 8.39 -7.04
CA SER A 80 -4.55 8.22 -5.81
C SER A 80 -4.86 9.29 -4.77
N VAL A 81 -4.67 8.93 -3.50
CA VAL A 81 -4.74 9.83 -2.34
C VAL A 81 -3.42 9.73 -1.60
N SER A 82 -2.79 10.88 -1.33
CA SER A 82 -1.45 10.98 -0.77
C SER A 82 -1.41 10.73 0.73
N PHE A 83 -0.20 10.49 1.25
CA PHE A 83 0.08 10.45 2.69
C PHE A 83 -0.48 11.67 3.44
N TYR A 84 -0.39 12.86 2.87
CA TYR A 84 -0.82 14.10 3.56
C TYR A 84 -2.32 14.10 3.85
N THR A 85 -3.14 13.67 2.91
CA THR A 85 -4.57 13.53 3.11
C THR A 85 -4.88 12.41 4.10
N LEU A 86 -4.20 11.25 3.98
CA LEU A 86 -4.40 10.14 4.90
C LEU A 86 -3.98 10.51 6.33
N ALA A 87 -2.90 11.27 6.50
CA ALA A 87 -2.45 11.74 7.81
C ALA A 87 -3.48 12.65 8.50
N ALA A 88 -4.25 13.39 7.71
CA ALA A 88 -5.29 14.28 8.25
C ALA A 88 -6.63 13.57 8.49
N GLU A 89 -6.99 12.57 7.66
CA GLU A 89 -8.35 12.07 7.58
C GLU A 89 -8.51 10.56 7.78
N ALA A 90 -7.40 9.78 7.84
CA ALA A 90 -7.45 8.33 7.88
C ALA A 90 -6.65 7.72 9.07
N PRO A 91 -7.05 8.00 10.33
CA PRO A 91 -6.30 7.57 11.52
C PRO A 91 -6.19 6.04 11.67
N ALA A 92 -7.18 5.26 11.24
CA ALA A 92 -7.12 3.81 11.32
C ALA A 92 -6.04 3.24 10.37
N ILE A 93 -5.96 3.76 9.15
CA ILE A 93 -4.91 3.42 8.19
C ILE A 93 -3.53 3.76 8.76
N LEU A 94 -3.37 4.97 9.33
CA LEU A 94 -2.11 5.40 9.96
C LEU A 94 -1.75 4.57 11.20
N THR A 95 -2.76 4.04 11.92
CA THR A 95 -2.53 3.12 13.03
C THR A 95 -1.82 1.85 12.54
N LEU A 96 -2.27 1.23 11.46
CA LEU A 96 -1.54 0.08 10.86
C LEU A 96 -0.13 0.49 10.42
N TYR A 97 -0.01 1.57 9.65
CA TYR A 97 1.25 2.02 9.06
C TYR A 97 2.35 2.23 10.11
N ARG A 98 2.01 2.76 11.28
CA ARG A 98 2.95 3.08 12.36
C ARG A 98 2.98 2.05 13.48
N HIS A 99 2.21 0.96 13.37
CA HIS A 99 2.03 0.01 14.47
C HIS A 99 3.33 -0.74 14.79
N PRO A 100 3.84 -0.69 16.05
CA PRO A 100 5.12 -1.32 16.39
C PRO A 100 5.17 -2.81 16.06
N ALA A 101 4.13 -3.58 16.42
CA ALA A 101 4.08 -5.01 16.14
C ALA A 101 4.12 -5.32 14.63
N PHE A 102 3.54 -4.45 13.80
CA PHE A 102 3.62 -4.60 12.34
C PHE A 102 5.04 -4.32 11.83
N VAL A 103 5.67 -3.25 12.29
CA VAL A 103 7.07 -2.90 11.92
C VAL A 103 8.05 -3.97 12.39
N GLU A 104 7.86 -4.52 13.58
CA GLU A 104 8.65 -5.65 14.11
C GLU A 104 8.47 -6.92 13.26
N PHE A 105 7.24 -7.22 12.86
CA PHE A 105 6.95 -8.33 11.94
C PHE A 105 7.69 -8.17 10.62
N LEU A 106 7.63 -6.97 9.99
CA LEU A 106 8.37 -6.68 8.76
C LEU A 106 9.88 -6.86 8.94
N ALA A 107 10.43 -6.39 10.05
CA ALA A 107 11.85 -6.56 10.36
C ALA A 107 12.22 -8.04 10.53
N GLY A 108 11.38 -8.82 11.19
CA GLY A 108 11.58 -10.27 11.36
C GLY A 108 11.57 -10.99 10.01
N VAL A 109 10.62 -10.69 9.14
CA VAL A 109 10.48 -11.32 7.81
C VAL A 109 11.62 -10.94 6.87
N THR A 110 11.94 -9.66 6.78
CA THR A 110 12.99 -9.18 5.85
C THR A 110 14.41 -9.39 6.37
N GLY A 111 14.58 -9.56 7.68
CA GLY A 111 15.88 -9.58 8.35
C GLY A 111 16.54 -8.20 8.41
N GLN A 112 15.80 -7.12 8.12
CA GLN A 112 16.29 -5.75 8.07
C GLN A 112 15.45 -4.84 8.98
N ARG A 113 16.08 -3.95 9.71
CA ARG A 113 15.39 -2.90 10.45
C ARG A 113 14.90 -1.84 9.46
N ALA A 114 13.64 -1.92 9.11
CA ALA A 114 12.97 -0.90 8.33
C ALA A 114 12.09 -0.02 9.24
N GLN A 115 11.86 1.20 8.80
CA GLN A 115 10.98 2.17 9.46
C GLN A 115 10.04 2.79 8.42
N PRO A 116 8.90 3.35 8.81
CA PRO A 116 8.05 4.13 7.92
C PRO A 116 8.86 5.18 7.15
N CYS A 117 8.56 5.36 5.86
CA CYS A 117 9.18 6.41 5.07
C CYS A 117 8.92 7.80 5.68
N PRO A 118 9.79 8.79 5.43
CA PRO A 118 9.61 10.15 5.93
C PRO A 118 8.25 10.73 5.57
N GLU A 119 7.65 11.45 6.50
CA GLU A 119 6.35 12.10 6.31
C GLU A 119 6.34 13.17 5.20
N SER A 120 7.51 13.54 4.69
CA SER A 120 7.66 14.40 3.51
C SER A 120 7.53 13.64 2.18
N ASP A 121 7.34 12.32 2.23
CA ASP A 121 7.11 11.48 1.05
C ASP A 121 5.60 11.27 0.87
N PRO A 122 4.98 11.78 -0.22
CA PRO A 122 3.56 11.61 -0.46
C PRO A 122 3.15 10.15 -0.70
N HIS A 123 4.10 9.27 -1.04
CA HIS A 123 3.92 7.84 -1.19
C HIS A 123 4.12 7.03 0.09
N ALA A 124 4.61 7.64 1.18
CA ALA A 124 4.91 6.93 2.42
C ALA A 124 3.77 6.00 2.88
N CYS A 125 2.53 6.46 2.69
CA CYS A 125 1.30 5.72 2.86
C CYS A 125 0.27 6.33 1.89
N ALA A 126 -0.23 5.56 0.92
CA ALA A 126 -1.08 6.10 -0.13
C ALA A 126 -2.18 5.10 -0.53
N LEU A 127 -3.35 5.62 -0.91
CA LEU A 127 -4.42 4.83 -1.51
C LEU A 127 -4.39 4.96 -3.02
N TYR A 128 -4.59 3.83 -3.69
CA TYR A 128 -4.74 3.75 -5.14
C TYR A 128 -6.13 3.26 -5.49
N PHE A 129 -6.81 4.04 -6.34
CA PHE A 129 -8.18 3.83 -6.78
C PHE A 129 -8.20 3.45 -8.24
N TYR A 130 -8.75 2.29 -8.52
CA TYR A 130 -9.09 1.81 -9.85
C TYR A 130 -10.61 1.71 -9.89
N THR A 131 -11.27 2.68 -10.54
CA THR A 131 -12.72 2.89 -10.50
C THR A 131 -13.33 3.16 -11.85
N GLU A 132 -12.51 3.27 -12.90
CA GLU A 132 -12.96 3.44 -14.27
C GLU A 132 -12.40 2.34 -15.17
N PRO A 133 -13.14 1.94 -16.22
CA PRO A 133 -12.66 0.94 -17.16
C PRO A 133 -11.28 1.30 -17.72
N GLY A 134 -10.40 0.32 -17.73
CA GLY A 134 -9.02 0.48 -18.18
C GLY A 134 -8.07 1.12 -17.17
N ASP A 135 -8.49 1.39 -15.94
CA ASP A 135 -7.56 1.81 -14.87
C ASP A 135 -6.52 0.71 -14.62
N HIS A 136 -5.25 1.08 -14.63
CA HIS A 136 -4.13 0.16 -14.52
C HIS A 136 -2.84 0.86 -14.08
N ILE A 137 -1.83 0.07 -13.70
CA ILE A 137 -0.43 0.50 -13.67
C ILE A 137 0.37 -0.53 -14.46
N GLY A 138 1.10 -0.06 -15.48
CA GLY A 138 2.01 -0.89 -16.26
C GLY A 138 3.15 -1.45 -15.43
N PHE A 139 3.86 -2.42 -15.97
CA PHE A 139 5.00 -3.02 -15.28
C PHE A 139 6.07 -2.01 -14.88
N HIS A 140 6.51 -2.06 -13.62
CA HIS A 140 7.50 -1.15 -13.03
C HIS A 140 8.16 -1.78 -11.80
N TYR A 141 9.24 -1.14 -11.33
CA TYR A 141 9.78 -1.31 -9.98
C TYR A 141 9.38 -0.11 -9.13
N ASP A 142 9.19 -0.32 -7.84
CA ASP A 142 9.05 0.77 -6.86
C ASP A 142 10.43 1.30 -6.47
N THR A 143 11.16 1.81 -7.47
CA THR A 143 12.56 2.22 -7.33
C THR A 143 12.78 3.19 -6.18
N SER A 144 13.67 2.84 -5.26
CA SER A 144 14.01 3.67 -4.12
C SER A 144 14.87 4.87 -4.52
N TYR A 145 14.43 6.07 -4.14
CA TYR A 145 15.28 7.27 -4.15
C TYR A 145 16.09 7.43 -2.86
N TYR A 146 15.78 6.66 -1.83
CA TYR A 146 16.50 6.61 -0.57
C TYR A 146 17.83 5.86 -0.71
N GLN A 147 18.71 5.99 0.30
CA GLN A 147 19.97 5.26 0.34
C GLN A 147 19.81 3.80 0.79
N GLY A 148 18.71 3.50 1.48
CA GLY A 148 18.40 2.17 1.95
C GLY A 148 17.45 1.42 1.02
N THR A 149 17.29 0.12 1.31
CA THR A 149 16.27 -0.71 0.67
C THR A 149 14.87 -0.20 1.00
N ARG A 150 14.01 -0.15 0.00
CA ARG A 150 12.60 0.18 0.14
C ARG A 150 11.77 -1.10 0.08
N TYR A 151 10.90 -1.26 1.05
CA TYR A 151 9.92 -2.32 1.12
C TYR A 151 8.53 -1.74 0.91
N THR A 152 7.79 -2.34 0.00
CA THR A 152 6.40 -2.01 -0.29
C THR A 152 5.49 -3.06 0.33
N VAL A 153 4.45 -2.61 1.00
CA VAL A 153 3.35 -3.45 1.48
C VAL A 153 2.06 -2.99 0.82
N LEU A 154 1.46 -3.88 0.02
CA LEU A 154 0.11 -3.66 -0.52
C LEU A 154 -0.92 -4.31 0.39
N VAL A 155 -2.02 -3.61 0.67
CA VAL A 155 -3.17 -4.14 1.40
C VAL A 155 -4.42 -3.98 0.55
N GLY A 156 -5.13 -5.06 0.26
CA GLY A 156 -6.43 -5.03 -0.38
C GLY A 156 -7.48 -4.48 0.56
N ILE A 157 -8.25 -3.48 0.11
CA ILE A 157 -9.38 -2.92 0.89
C ILE A 157 -10.70 -3.18 0.17
N ILE A 158 -10.78 -2.87 -1.11
CA ILE A 158 -11.94 -3.17 -1.95
C ILE A 158 -11.44 -3.96 -3.17
N GLU A 159 -12.05 -5.12 -3.42
CA GLU A 159 -11.69 -5.98 -4.55
C GLU A 159 -12.95 -6.58 -5.18
N ARG A 160 -13.52 -5.84 -6.11
CA ARG A 160 -14.69 -6.22 -6.91
C ARG A 160 -14.34 -6.14 -8.39
N SER A 161 -13.22 -6.79 -8.77
CA SER A 161 -12.68 -6.67 -10.11
C SER A 161 -12.09 -7.96 -10.66
N SER A 162 -11.95 -8.01 -11.99
CA SER A 162 -11.16 -8.99 -12.72
C SER A 162 -9.66 -8.65 -12.71
N SER A 163 -9.29 -7.44 -12.30
CA SER A 163 -7.91 -6.95 -12.25
C SER A 163 -7.03 -7.78 -11.31
N ARG A 164 -5.75 -7.87 -11.63
CA ARG A 164 -4.75 -8.66 -10.87
C ARG A 164 -3.50 -7.83 -10.60
N LEU A 165 -2.86 -8.11 -9.48
CA LEU A 165 -1.45 -7.78 -9.29
C LEU A 165 -0.64 -8.85 -10.04
N SER A 166 -0.03 -8.46 -11.16
CA SER A 166 0.87 -9.30 -11.95
C SER A 166 2.31 -9.06 -11.52
N CYS A 167 3.04 -10.12 -11.21
CA CYS A 167 4.42 -10.07 -10.75
C CYS A 167 5.29 -10.96 -11.65
N GLN A 168 6.53 -10.54 -11.90
CA GLN A 168 7.57 -11.37 -12.50
C GLN A 168 8.67 -11.62 -11.48
N LEU A 169 8.64 -12.81 -10.89
CA LEU A 169 9.68 -13.24 -9.95
C LEU A 169 10.96 -13.59 -10.71
N TYR A 170 12.09 -13.35 -10.10
CA TYR A 170 13.43 -13.71 -10.62
C TYR A 170 13.82 -13.07 -11.95
N LYS A 171 13.10 -12.05 -12.42
CA LYS A 171 13.33 -11.42 -13.72
C LYS A 171 14.78 -10.98 -13.95
N ASP A 172 15.44 -10.46 -12.90
CA ASP A 172 16.81 -9.96 -12.97
C ASP A 172 17.82 -10.89 -12.29
N VAL A 173 17.44 -12.17 -12.05
CA VAL A 173 18.35 -13.16 -11.47
C VAL A 173 19.09 -13.88 -12.60
N PRO A 174 20.42 -13.71 -12.71
CA PRO A 174 21.20 -14.35 -13.76
C PRO A 174 21.06 -15.88 -13.75
N GLY A 175 20.80 -16.46 -14.90
CA GLY A 175 20.70 -17.93 -15.05
C GLY A 175 19.40 -18.54 -14.58
N ARG A 176 18.41 -17.73 -14.16
CA ARG A 176 17.08 -18.19 -13.78
C ARG A 176 16.02 -17.58 -14.69
N ALA A 177 15.09 -18.40 -15.17
CA ALA A 177 13.93 -17.91 -15.92
C ALA A 177 13.00 -17.11 -15.00
N ALA A 178 12.39 -16.05 -15.54
CA ALA A 178 11.35 -15.32 -14.83
C ALA A 178 10.10 -16.20 -14.68
N GLU A 179 9.45 -16.09 -13.51
CA GLU A 179 8.22 -16.80 -13.18
C GLU A 179 7.08 -15.79 -13.05
N ASP A 180 6.05 -15.93 -13.88
CA ASP A 180 4.87 -15.06 -13.80
C ASP A 180 3.94 -15.51 -12.67
N LEU A 181 3.50 -14.55 -11.87
CA LEU A 181 2.56 -14.75 -10.77
C LEU A 181 1.45 -13.71 -10.87
N GLN A 182 0.19 -14.16 -10.74
CA GLN A 182 -0.96 -13.27 -10.67
C GLN A 182 -1.69 -13.44 -9.34
N LEU A 183 -1.87 -12.35 -8.63
CA LEU A 183 -2.49 -12.30 -7.32
C LEU A 183 -3.79 -11.51 -7.36
N ARG A 184 -4.80 -12.04 -6.69
CA ARG A 184 -5.98 -11.28 -6.33
C ARG A 184 -5.80 -10.78 -4.90
N THR A 185 -5.75 -9.47 -4.71
CA THR A 185 -5.59 -8.87 -3.39
C THR A 185 -6.95 -8.67 -2.73
N GLU A 186 -7.54 -9.80 -2.28
CA GLU A 186 -8.80 -9.79 -1.53
C GLU A 186 -8.73 -8.85 -0.31
N PRO A 187 -9.86 -8.31 0.16
CA PRO A 187 -9.88 -7.45 1.34
C PRO A 187 -9.21 -8.10 2.54
N GLY A 188 -8.24 -7.38 3.12
CA GLY A 188 -7.41 -7.86 4.22
C GLY A 188 -6.18 -8.69 3.81
N THR A 189 -5.98 -8.97 2.53
CA THR A 189 -4.74 -9.57 2.03
C THR A 189 -3.61 -8.56 2.04
N LEU A 190 -2.44 -9.00 2.51
CA LEU A 190 -1.22 -8.22 2.58
C LEU A 190 -0.16 -8.84 1.67
N VAL A 191 0.47 -8.02 0.84
CA VAL A 191 1.58 -8.42 -0.05
C VAL A 191 2.79 -7.57 0.27
N LEU A 192 3.84 -8.18 0.86
CA LEU A 192 5.12 -7.54 1.17
C LEU A 192 6.15 -7.90 0.12
N PHE A 193 6.85 -6.92 -0.41
CA PHE A 193 7.97 -7.16 -1.33
C PHE A 193 9.06 -6.09 -1.27
N ASN A 194 10.23 -6.45 -1.80
CA ASN A 194 11.30 -5.50 -2.06
C ASN A 194 11.00 -4.72 -3.35
N GLY A 195 10.74 -3.41 -3.20
CA GLY A 195 10.33 -2.54 -4.30
C GLY A 195 11.35 -2.42 -5.42
N ASP A 196 12.64 -2.57 -5.11
CA ASP A 196 13.71 -2.50 -6.12
C ASP A 196 13.87 -3.81 -6.93
N LYS A 197 13.20 -4.91 -6.51
CA LYS A 197 13.40 -6.25 -7.11
C LYS A 197 12.16 -6.83 -7.79
N LEU A 198 10.97 -6.50 -7.31
CA LEU A 198 9.74 -7.04 -7.87
C LEU A 198 9.29 -6.22 -9.08
N TRP A 199 9.40 -6.78 -10.27
CA TRP A 199 8.78 -6.25 -11.48
C TRP A 199 7.30 -6.58 -11.47
N HIS A 200 6.43 -5.55 -11.34
CA HIS A 200 5.01 -5.78 -11.11
C HIS A 200 4.12 -4.76 -11.82
N ALA A 201 2.85 -5.13 -11.99
CA ALA A 201 1.83 -4.34 -12.66
C ALA A 201 0.46 -4.58 -12.03
N ILE A 202 -0.46 -3.65 -12.25
CA ILE A 202 -1.90 -3.86 -12.03
C ILE A 202 -2.56 -3.95 -13.39
N THR A 203 -3.21 -5.09 -13.68
CA THR A 203 -3.91 -5.31 -14.96
C THR A 203 -5.11 -4.39 -15.09
N PRO A 204 -5.52 -4.03 -16.34
CA PRO A 204 -6.63 -3.12 -16.56
C PRO A 204 -7.94 -3.57 -15.89
N LEU A 205 -8.65 -2.59 -15.33
CA LEU A 205 -9.97 -2.76 -14.75
C LEU A 205 -11.04 -2.93 -15.83
N GLY A 206 -12.01 -3.79 -15.59
CA GLY A 206 -13.21 -3.96 -16.42
C GLY A 206 -14.28 -2.91 -16.18
N GLU A 207 -15.36 -2.99 -16.93
CA GLU A 207 -16.52 -2.10 -16.78
C GLU A 207 -17.33 -2.46 -15.51
N GLY A 208 -17.74 -1.43 -14.76
CA GLY A 208 -18.51 -1.60 -13.51
C GLY A 208 -17.71 -2.21 -12.35
N GLU A 209 -16.41 -2.39 -12.51
CA GLU A 209 -15.53 -2.94 -11.51
C GLU A 209 -14.92 -1.86 -10.60
N GLU A 210 -14.49 -2.28 -9.41
CA GLU A 210 -13.80 -1.42 -8.46
C GLU A 210 -12.72 -2.18 -7.71
N ARG A 211 -11.54 -1.55 -7.60
CA ARG A 211 -10.43 -2.00 -6.77
C ARG A 211 -9.82 -0.82 -6.02
N VAL A 212 -9.62 -0.97 -4.72
CA VAL A 212 -8.89 0.01 -3.90
C VAL A 212 -7.82 -0.72 -3.10
N SER A 213 -6.59 -0.29 -3.28
CA SER A 213 -5.42 -0.83 -2.58
C SER A 213 -4.72 0.26 -1.77
N LEU A 214 -4.31 -0.10 -0.55
CA LEU A 214 -3.45 0.71 0.28
C LEU A 214 -2.00 0.27 0.05
N THR A 215 -1.10 1.23 -0.14
CA THR A 215 0.33 1.01 -0.23
C THR A 215 1.02 1.66 0.96
N LEU A 216 1.85 0.89 1.66
CA LEU A 216 2.63 1.31 2.82
C LEU A 216 4.11 1.13 2.49
N GLU A 217 4.90 2.19 2.65
CA GLU A 217 6.31 2.18 2.30
C GLU A 217 7.21 2.26 3.53
N TYR A 218 8.19 1.35 3.56
CA TYR A 218 9.17 1.27 4.63
C TYR A 218 10.58 1.32 4.06
N VAL A 219 11.53 1.87 4.81
CA VAL A 219 12.91 2.05 4.34
C VAL A 219 13.92 1.76 5.44
N THR A 220 15.06 1.15 5.07
CA THR A 220 16.13 0.86 6.04
C THR A 220 17.00 2.09 6.32
N ASN A 221 17.16 3.00 5.34
CA ASN A 221 17.86 4.27 5.50
C ASN A 221 17.11 5.38 4.77
N PRO A 222 16.44 6.29 5.49
CA PRO A 222 15.60 7.34 4.91
C PRO A 222 16.39 8.53 4.32
N ARG A 223 17.72 8.47 4.31
CA ARG A 223 18.54 9.55 3.74
C ARG A 223 18.34 9.61 2.23
N MET A 224 18.23 10.84 1.72
CA MET A 224 18.08 11.12 0.29
C MET A 224 18.91 12.35 -0.05
N THR A 225 19.61 12.31 -1.20
CA THR A 225 20.31 13.52 -1.67
C THR A 225 19.30 14.56 -2.14
N PRO A 226 19.62 15.87 -2.08
CA PRO A 226 18.71 16.94 -2.54
C PRO A 226 18.27 16.76 -3.99
N PHE A 227 19.17 16.30 -4.86
CA PHE A 227 18.84 16.01 -6.26
C PHE A 227 17.84 14.87 -6.42
N LYS A 228 18.05 13.74 -5.73
CA LYS A 228 17.10 12.62 -5.73
C LYS A 228 15.73 13.02 -5.18
N ARG A 229 15.70 13.86 -4.14
CA ARG A 229 14.45 14.41 -3.59
C ARG A 229 13.71 15.27 -4.62
N PHE A 230 14.42 16.11 -5.34
CA PHE A 230 13.81 16.93 -6.40
C PHE A 230 13.21 16.06 -7.50
N VAL A 231 13.95 15.04 -7.99
CA VAL A 231 13.48 14.11 -9.02
C VAL A 231 12.26 13.31 -8.54
N SER A 232 12.28 12.83 -7.29
CA SER A 232 11.14 12.13 -6.68
C SER A 232 9.90 13.03 -6.65
N ASN A 233 10.03 14.26 -6.12
CA ASN A 233 8.92 15.21 -6.04
C ASN A 233 8.33 15.55 -7.42
N MET A 234 9.18 15.73 -8.44
CA MET A 234 8.72 15.97 -9.81
C MET A 234 7.94 14.78 -10.37
N LYS A 235 8.46 13.56 -10.20
CA LYS A 235 7.77 12.33 -10.59
C LYS A 235 6.41 12.23 -9.89
N ASP A 236 6.38 12.43 -8.59
CA ASP A 236 5.17 12.31 -7.76
C ASP A 236 4.11 13.34 -8.14
N SER A 237 4.56 14.58 -8.47
CA SER A 237 3.66 15.64 -8.94
C SER A 237 3.03 15.31 -10.28
N ILE A 238 3.80 14.78 -11.22
CA ILE A 238 3.34 14.51 -12.58
C ILE A 238 2.52 13.21 -12.64
N ALA A 239 3.00 12.16 -11.96
CA ALA A 239 2.47 10.81 -12.14
C ALA A 239 1.37 10.43 -11.15
N TYR A 240 1.25 11.10 -10.00
CA TYR A 240 0.41 10.57 -8.91
C TYR A 240 -0.50 11.60 -8.25
N PHE A 241 0.03 12.67 -7.66
CA PHE A 241 -0.73 13.50 -6.71
C PHE A 241 -0.98 14.94 -7.17
N GLY A 242 -0.33 15.39 -8.25
CA GLY A 242 -0.37 16.79 -8.69
C GLY A 242 0.59 17.71 -7.92
N PHE A 243 0.86 18.88 -8.52
CA PHE A 243 1.86 19.83 -7.98
C PHE A 243 1.43 20.44 -6.65
N SER A 244 0.16 20.76 -6.49
CA SER A 244 -0.36 21.36 -5.25
C SER A 244 -0.15 20.49 -4.03
N GLU A 245 -0.29 19.17 -4.19
CA GLU A 245 -0.18 18.21 -3.10
C GLU A 245 1.28 17.94 -2.73
N VAL A 246 2.14 17.74 -3.74
CA VAL A 246 3.56 17.38 -3.51
C VAL A 246 4.37 18.56 -2.97
N PHE A 247 4.06 19.80 -3.39
CA PHE A 247 4.72 21.01 -2.93
C PHE A 247 3.98 21.73 -1.81
N ARG A 248 2.98 21.10 -1.21
CA ARG A 248 2.29 21.62 -0.03
C ARG A 248 3.31 21.92 1.07
N ARG A 249 3.57 23.19 1.35
CA ARG A 249 4.40 23.59 2.49
C ARG A 249 3.69 23.16 3.75
N ARG A 250 4.39 22.43 4.61
CA ARG A 250 3.89 22.06 5.93
C ARG A 250 3.51 23.34 6.68
N ALA A 251 2.22 23.54 6.94
CA ALA A 251 1.75 24.22 8.12
C ALA A 251 1.72 23.16 9.24
N LEU A 252 2.82 23.00 9.96
CA LEU A 252 2.92 22.35 11.26
C LEU A 252 3.39 23.39 12.24
#